data_1d63c8a8d1828e6441dab61468def7fb
#
_entry.id   1d63c8a8d1828e6441dab61468def7fb
#
_cell.length_a   1.000
_cell.length_b   1.000
_cell.length_c   1.000
_cell.angle_alpha   90.00
_cell.angle_beta   90.00
_cell.angle_gamma   90.00
#
_symmetry.space_group_name_H-M   'P 1'
#
loop_
_entity.id
_entity.type
_entity.pdbx_description
1 polymer ?
#
loop_
_entity_poly.entity_id
_entity_poly.type
_entity_poly.pdbx_seq_one_letter_code
_entity_poly.pdbx_strand_id
1 'polypeptide(L)'
;PERGLFILAILAFFVIGSLFIYSIMDFGHVEENKYELTSKEFGFLLNNLLLVVLAISILFGTIFPLIYEAFTGGKQISVGAPYFEIILFPFALALGSLQGVALYLSWGKSSSFDFLPRLLIESLSIFSLIILILFVLFDNLYLSSFATIFLASWILVGTLQITKKRNLSYWNFLRKRLAVTFAHAGMAILIIGVGVVSSYSLEKEIILAPGDSTEFSDQTINFQSIDDLLGPNYTSKSAVVSFDDGSELSNIVTEKRTYLPSGQITTEAGIQADLFKDLYVSIGDNLQSNIWSFKVQIKPFIRWIWLGALLIAIGSFLAGVRQFKRI
;
A
#
# COMPACT_ATOMS: atom_id res chain seq x y z
N PRO A 1 10.85 -17.33 -19.09
CA PRO A 1 11.00 -18.49 -18.19
C PRO A 1 12.14 -18.33 -17.18
N GLU A 2 13.33 -17.83 -17.61
CA GLU A 2 14.54 -17.76 -16.77
C GLU A 2 14.40 -16.88 -15.52
N ARG A 3 13.71 -15.75 -15.61
CA ARG A 3 13.48 -14.86 -14.46
C ARG A 3 12.60 -15.50 -13.39
N GLY A 4 11.62 -16.31 -13.81
CA GLY A 4 10.77 -17.06 -12.87
C GLY A 4 11.53 -18.13 -12.11
N LEU A 5 12.45 -18.84 -12.78
CA LEU A 5 13.31 -19.84 -12.16
C LEU A 5 14.22 -19.24 -11.09
N PHE A 6 14.78 -18.06 -11.34
CA PHE A 6 15.62 -17.36 -10.37
C PHE A 6 14.83 -16.95 -9.10
N ILE A 7 13.61 -16.42 -9.27
CA ILE A 7 12.75 -16.07 -8.13
C ILE A 7 12.36 -17.33 -7.33
N LEU A 8 12.07 -18.43 -8.04
CA LEU A 8 11.72 -19.71 -7.41
C LEU A 8 12.91 -20.31 -6.63
N ALA A 9 14.13 -20.16 -7.16
CA ALA A 9 15.36 -20.58 -6.46
C ALA A 9 15.59 -19.76 -5.18
N ILE A 10 15.39 -18.45 -5.21
CA ILE A 10 15.46 -17.59 -4.03
C ILE A 10 14.41 -18.01 -2.98
N LEU A 11 13.17 -18.22 -3.41
CA LEU A 11 12.09 -18.66 -2.52
C LEU A 11 12.43 -20.01 -1.88
N ALA A 12 12.87 -20.98 -2.68
CA ALA A 12 13.28 -22.30 -2.20
C ALA A 12 14.44 -22.22 -1.18
N PHE A 13 15.43 -21.37 -1.45
CA PHE A 13 16.55 -21.14 -0.53
C PHE A 13 16.07 -20.64 0.84
N PHE A 14 15.20 -19.65 0.88
CA PHE A 14 14.69 -19.12 2.14
C PHE A 14 13.76 -20.10 2.85
N VAL A 15 12.87 -20.79 2.14
CA VAL A 15 11.95 -21.76 2.75
C VAL A 15 12.73 -22.96 3.30
N ILE A 16 13.59 -23.58 2.49
CA ILE A 16 14.37 -24.74 2.91
C ILE A 16 15.34 -24.35 4.02
N GLY A 17 16.03 -23.21 3.89
CA GLY A 17 16.92 -22.70 4.93
C GLY A 17 16.22 -22.44 6.25
N SER A 18 15.03 -21.85 6.23
CA SER A 18 14.22 -21.61 7.44
C SER A 18 13.77 -22.92 8.10
N LEU A 19 13.29 -23.87 7.30
CA LEU A 19 12.90 -25.21 7.79
C LEU A 19 14.10 -25.98 8.36
N PHE A 20 15.25 -25.88 7.71
CA PHE A 20 16.49 -26.49 8.19
C PHE A 20 16.90 -25.92 9.55
N ILE A 21 16.97 -24.56 9.67
CA ILE A 21 17.27 -23.91 10.92
C ILE A 21 16.27 -24.33 12.00
N TYR A 22 14.97 -24.32 11.69
CA TYR A 22 13.93 -24.76 12.62
C TYR A 22 14.15 -26.20 13.10
N SER A 23 14.54 -27.12 12.19
CA SER A 23 14.72 -28.54 12.52
C SER A 23 15.94 -28.82 13.41
N ILE A 24 16.96 -27.98 13.36
CA ILE A 24 18.18 -28.13 14.19
C ILE A 24 18.17 -27.33 15.49
N MET A 25 17.23 -26.38 15.63
CA MET A 25 17.08 -25.64 16.87
C MET A 25 16.33 -26.49 17.91
N ASP A 26 17.00 -26.72 19.05
CA ASP A 26 16.34 -27.29 20.21
C ASP A 26 15.56 -26.17 20.94
N PHE A 27 14.24 -26.19 20.77
CA PHE A 27 13.37 -25.21 21.45
C PHE A 27 13.17 -25.49 22.93
N GLY A 28 13.84 -26.50 23.50
CA GLY A 28 13.65 -26.94 24.87
C GLY A 28 12.24 -27.49 25.12
N HIS A 29 11.99 -28.03 26.28
CA HIS A 29 10.63 -28.38 26.67
C HIS A 29 9.86 -27.06 26.91
N VAL A 30 8.99 -26.72 25.95
CA VAL A 30 8.04 -25.64 26.16
C VAL A 30 7.14 -26.08 27.31
N GLU A 31 7.34 -25.51 28.51
CA GLU A 31 6.34 -25.63 29.56
C GLU A 31 4.97 -25.31 28.94
N GLU A 32 3.92 -26.08 29.29
CA GLU A 32 2.55 -25.80 28.86
C GLU A 32 2.09 -24.45 29.43
N ASN A 33 2.64 -23.37 28.91
CA ASN A 33 2.19 -22.04 29.22
C ASN A 33 0.81 -21.85 28.61
N LYS A 34 -0.22 -21.91 29.43
CA LYS A 34 -1.57 -21.51 29.05
C LYS A 34 -1.54 -20.04 28.68
N TYR A 35 -1.61 -19.75 27.38
CA TYR A 35 -1.70 -18.37 26.92
C TYR A 35 -3.03 -17.77 27.37
N GLU A 36 -2.96 -16.72 28.14
CA GLU A 36 -4.13 -15.91 28.46
C GLU A 36 -4.61 -15.21 27.18
N LEU A 37 -5.91 -15.29 26.87
CA LEU A 37 -6.51 -14.73 25.65
C LEU A 37 -6.30 -13.21 25.50
N THR A 38 -6.03 -12.53 26.60
CA THR A 38 -5.77 -11.09 26.65
C THR A 38 -4.29 -10.77 26.85
N SER A 39 -3.41 -11.73 26.59
CA SER A 39 -1.97 -11.57 26.68
C SER A 39 -1.37 -11.09 25.33
N LYS A 40 -0.15 -10.59 25.43
CA LYS A 40 0.60 -10.14 24.25
C LYS A 40 1.00 -11.31 23.35
N GLU A 41 1.29 -12.46 23.94
CA GLU A 41 1.60 -13.71 23.25
C GLU A 41 0.43 -14.15 22.37
N PHE A 42 -0.79 -14.15 22.92
CA PHE A 42 -1.99 -14.46 22.14
C PHE A 42 -2.21 -13.44 21.02
N GLY A 43 -1.97 -12.16 21.28
CA GLY A 43 -2.01 -11.12 20.24
C GLY A 43 -1.06 -11.40 19.08
N PHE A 44 0.19 -11.83 19.36
CA PHE A 44 1.14 -12.23 18.31
C PHE A 44 0.72 -13.50 17.59
N LEU A 45 0.19 -14.51 18.32
CA LEU A 45 -0.32 -15.73 17.71
C LEU A 45 -1.44 -15.42 16.73
N LEU A 46 -2.40 -14.60 17.14
CA LEU A 46 -3.52 -14.18 16.28
C LEU A 46 -3.02 -13.39 15.05
N ASN A 47 -2.09 -12.47 15.26
CA ASN A 47 -1.46 -11.71 14.14
C ASN A 47 -0.80 -12.64 13.13
N ASN A 48 0.00 -13.60 13.60
CA ASN A 48 0.69 -14.54 12.71
C ASN A 48 -0.31 -15.45 11.99
N LEU A 49 -1.36 -15.92 12.67
CA LEU A 49 -2.42 -16.72 12.05
C LEU A 49 -3.11 -15.93 10.93
N LEU A 50 -3.52 -14.68 11.19
CA LEU A 50 -4.16 -13.82 10.19
C LEU A 50 -3.23 -13.59 8.97
N LEU A 51 -1.94 -13.33 9.20
CA LEU A 51 -0.96 -13.14 8.12
C LEU A 51 -0.75 -14.41 7.30
N VAL A 52 -0.68 -15.59 7.93
CA VAL A 52 -0.53 -16.87 7.24
C VAL A 52 -1.76 -17.19 6.38
N VAL A 53 -2.95 -17.02 6.93
CA VAL A 53 -4.20 -17.25 6.17
C VAL A 53 -4.30 -16.26 5.00
N LEU A 54 -3.96 -15.00 5.22
CA LEU A 54 -3.92 -13.99 4.16
C LEU A 54 -2.91 -14.36 3.07
N ALA A 55 -1.70 -14.75 3.44
CA ALA A 55 -0.66 -15.17 2.49
C ALA A 55 -1.10 -16.37 1.65
N ILE A 56 -1.72 -17.38 2.27
CA ILE A 56 -2.28 -18.56 1.56
C ILE A 56 -3.39 -18.12 0.60
N SER A 57 -4.28 -17.22 1.02
CA SER A 57 -5.39 -16.73 0.18
C SER A 57 -4.87 -15.96 -1.04
N ILE A 58 -3.85 -15.11 -0.87
CA ILE A 58 -3.21 -14.39 -1.98
C ILE A 58 -2.51 -15.37 -2.92
N LEU A 59 -1.75 -16.31 -2.37
CA LEU A 59 -1.04 -17.33 -3.14
C LEU A 59 -2.03 -18.16 -3.98
N PHE A 60 -3.14 -18.58 -3.36
CA PHE A 60 -4.19 -19.33 -4.06
C PHE A 60 -4.76 -18.53 -5.24
N GLY A 61 -5.15 -17.26 -5.02
CA GLY A 61 -5.65 -16.40 -6.10
C GLY A 61 -4.64 -16.17 -7.22
N THR A 62 -3.35 -16.12 -6.88
CA THR A 62 -2.27 -15.93 -7.86
C THR A 62 -1.98 -17.20 -8.69
N ILE A 63 -2.05 -18.37 -8.07
CA ILE A 63 -1.74 -19.65 -8.72
C ILE A 63 -2.97 -20.24 -9.42
N PHE A 64 -4.19 -19.92 -8.95
CA PHE A 64 -5.43 -20.50 -9.47
C PHE A 64 -5.59 -20.42 -10.99
N PRO A 65 -5.29 -19.31 -11.68
CA PRO A 65 -5.33 -19.24 -13.15
C PRO A 65 -4.45 -20.30 -13.83
N LEU A 66 -3.22 -20.51 -13.31
CA LEU A 66 -2.27 -21.47 -13.85
C LEU A 66 -2.77 -22.92 -13.66
N ILE A 67 -3.33 -23.21 -12.48
CA ILE A 67 -3.93 -24.51 -12.19
C ILE A 67 -5.13 -24.76 -13.13
N TYR A 68 -6.01 -23.78 -13.25
CA TYR A 68 -7.18 -23.89 -14.13
C TYR A 68 -6.81 -24.11 -15.59
N GLU A 69 -5.84 -23.38 -16.12
CA GLU A 69 -5.31 -23.55 -17.48
C GLU A 69 -4.79 -24.97 -17.72
N ALA A 70 -4.01 -25.51 -16.74
CA ALA A 70 -3.48 -26.85 -16.81
C ALA A 70 -4.56 -27.94 -16.85
N PHE A 71 -5.64 -27.78 -16.07
CA PHE A 71 -6.73 -28.76 -15.99
C PHE A 71 -7.77 -28.65 -17.10
N THR A 72 -7.91 -27.49 -17.73
CA THR A 72 -8.94 -27.25 -18.76
C THR A 72 -8.42 -27.31 -20.18
N GLY A 73 -7.15 -27.73 -20.37
CA GLY A 73 -6.54 -27.86 -21.70
C GLY A 73 -6.30 -26.49 -22.38
N GLY A 74 -5.91 -25.47 -21.61
CA GLY A 74 -5.48 -24.17 -22.13
C GLY A 74 -6.54 -23.05 -22.07
N LYS A 75 -7.67 -23.27 -21.40
CA LYS A 75 -8.62 -22.17 -21.14
C LYS A 75 -8.04 -21.20 -20.13
N GLN A 76 -7.84 -19.96 -20.53
CA GLN A 76 -7.31 -18.93 -19.67
C GLN A 76 -8.42 -18.22 -18.90
N ILE A 77 -8.21 -18.04 -17.60
CA ILE A 77 -9.01 -17.19 -16.73
C ILE A 77 -8.11 -16.17 -16.05
N SER A 78 -8.68 -15.08 -15.63
CA SER A 78 -7.97 -14.06 -14.84
C SER A 78 -8.65 -13.88 -13.50
N VAL A 79 -7.85 -13.91 -12.44
CA VAL A 79 -8.27 -13.50 -11.09
C VAL A 79 -7.87 -12.03 -10.94
N GLY A 80 -8.87 -11.14 -11.02
CA GLY A 80 -8.66 -9.69 -11.01
C GLY A 80 -8.70 -9.05 -9.62
N ALA A 81 -8.59 -7.72 -9.60
CA ALA A 81 -8.63 -6.89 -8.40
C ALA A 81 -9.78 -7.20 -7.44
N PRO A 82 -11.05 -7.45 -7.89
CA PRO A 82 -12.16 -7.70 -6.98
C PRO A 82 -11.96 -8.88 -6.03
N TYR A 83 -11.28 -9.93 -6.47
CA TYR A 83 -10.96 -11.07 -5.60
C TYR A 83 -10.05 -10.65 -4.43
N PHE A 84 -8.98 -9.92 -4.75
CA PHE A 84 -8.01 -9.48 -3.75
C PHE A 84 -8.62 -8.45 -2.80
N GLU A 85 -9.43 -7.54 -3.30
CA GLU A 85 -10.11 -6.52 -2.49
C GLU A 85 -11.05 -7.14 -1.45
N ILE A 86 -11.89 -8.11 -1.86
CA ILE A 86 -12.82 -8.81 -0.95
C ILE A 86 -12.07 -9.55 0.15
N ILE A 87 -10.93 -10.15 -0.16
CA ILE A 87 -10.14 -10.90 0.82
C ILE A 87 -9.32 -9.94 1.69
N LEU A 88 -8.59 -9.00 1.09
CA LEU A 88 -7.69 -8.12 1.83
C LEU A 88 -8.42 -7.25 2.85
N PHE A 89 -9.61 -6.76 2.52
CA PHE A 89 -10.32 -5.79 3.36
C PHE A 89 -10.61 -6.29 4.78
N PRO A 90 -11.25 -7.46 5.00
CA PRO A 90 -11.50 -7.96 6.35
C PRO A 90 -10.22 -8.28 7.13
N PHE A 91 -9.18 -8.79 6.47
CA PHE A 91 -7.90 -9.02 7.12
C PHE A 91 -7.19 -7.73 7.51
N ALA A 92 -7.24 -6.69 6.67
CA ALA A 92 -6.70 -5.38 6.98
C ALA A 92 -7.39 -4.77 8.21
N LEU A 93 -8.73 -4.89 8.30
CA LEU A 93 -9.49 -4.44 9.46
C LEU A 93 -9.10 -5.21 10.73
N ALA A 94 -8.99 -6.52 10.66
CA ALA A 94 -8.62 -7.36 11.80
C ALA A 94 -7.19 -7.06 12.29
N LEU A 95 -6.22 -7.03 11.38
CA LEU A 95 -4.82 -6.73 11.69
C LEU A 95 -4.63 -5.32 12.25
N GLY A 96 -5.27 -4.32 11.65
CA GLY A 96 -5.18 -2.94 12.13
C GLY A 96 -5.88 -2.73 13.48
N SER A 97 -7.01 -3.40 13.70
CA SER A 97 -7.68 -3.39 15.01
C SER A 97 -6.80 -4.01 16.10
N LEU A 98 -6.18 -5.14 15.79
CA LEU A 98 -5.22 -5.80 16.68
C LEU A 98 -4.01 -4.92 16.97
N GLN A 99 -3.48 -4.22 15.97
CA GLN A 99 -2.31 -3.34 16.11
C GLN A 99 -2.56 -2.20 17.10
N GLY A 100 -3.73 -1.58 17.07
CA GLY A 100 -4.08 -0.51 18.03
C GLY A 100 -4.20 -1.01 19.46
N VAL A 101 -4.69 -2.26 19.67
CA VAL A 101 -4.82 -2.90 20.99
C VAL A 101 -3.50 -3.50 21.48
N ALA A 102 -2.69 -4.07 20.60
CA ALA A 102 -1.47 -4.81 20.94
C ALA A 102 -0.47 -4.02 21.79
N LEU A 103 -0.49 -2.68 21.68
CA LEU A 103 0.35 -1.79 22.48
C LEU A 103 0.02 -1.81 23.98
N TYR A 104 -1.21 -2.16 24.34
CA TYR A 104 -1.70 -2.20 25.72
C TYR A 104 -1.56 -3.58 26.36
N LEU A 105 -1.36 -4.62 25.56
CA LEU A 105 -1.23 -5.99 26.04
C LEU A 105 0.09 -6.19 26.80
N SER A 106 0.03 -7.01 27.85
CA SER A 106 1.17 -7.36 28.71
C SER A 106 1.68 -8.77 28.41
N TRP A 107 2.99 -9.00 28.61
CA TRP A 107 3.61 -10.30 28.47
C TRP A 107 3.25 -11.20 29.67
N GLY A 108 2.87 -12.46 29.40
CA GLY A 108 2.65 -13.50 30.43
C GLY A 108 1.51 -13.22 31.40
N LYS A 109 0.68 -12.23 31.15
CA LYS A 109 -0.41 -11.82 32.04
C LYS A 109 -1.63 -11.41 31.26
N SER A 110 -2.80 -11.67 31.84
CA SER A 110 -4.06 -11.10 31.39
C SER A 110 -4.00 -9.57 31.46
N SER A 111 -4.43 -8.91 30.40
CA SER A 111 -4.53 -7.44 30.32
C SER A 111 -5.97 -7.00 30.55
N SER A 112 -6.16 -5.97 31.40
CA SER A 112 -7.45 -5.30 31.53
C SER A 112 -7.73 -4.44 30.30
N PHE A 113 -8.98 -4.37 29.87
CA PHE A 113 -9.44 -3.54 28.77
C PHE A 113 -9.99 -2.17 29.21
N ASP A 114 -9.66 -1.71 30.41
CA ASP A 114 -10.11 -0.41 30.94
C ASP A 114 -9.69 0.80 30.08
N PHE A 115 -8.68 0.61 29.23
CA PHE A 115 -8.24 1.62 28.26
C PHE A 115 -9.19 1.77 27.07
N LEU A 116 -10.00 0.76 26.75
CA LEU A 116 -10.77 0.66 25.53
C LEU A 116 -11.78 1.82 25.32
N PRO A 117 -12.60 2.21 26.33
CA PRO A 117 -13.53 3.31 26.17
C PRO A 117 -12.84 4.63 25.81
N ARG A 118 -11.72 4.91 26.47
CA ARG A 118 -10.93 6.10 26.18
C ARG A 118 -10.31 6.05 24.78
N LEU A 119 -9.75 4.90 24.39
CA LEU A 119 -9.19 4.70 23.06
C LEU A 119 -10.27 4.91 21.99
N LEU A 120 -11.47 4.37 22.18
CA LEU A 120 -12.60 4.57 21.26
C LEU A 120 -13.01 6.04 21.13
N ILE A 121 -13.20 6.73 22.24
CA ILE A 121 -13.66 8.15 22.24
C ILE A 121 -12.62 9.03 21.54
N GLU A 122 -11.34 8.91 21.88
CA GLU A 122 -10.29 9.72 21.27
C GLU A 122 -10.09 9.35 19.78
N SER A 123 -10.24 8.07 19.41
CA SER A 123 -10.18 7.65 17.99
C SER A 123 -11.34 8.17 17.18
N LEU A 124 -12.56 8.16 17.72
CA LEU A 124 -13.73 8.75 17.08
C LEU A 124 -13.59 10.26 16.92
N SER A 125 -12.96 10.95 17.86
CA SER A 125 -12.71 12.39 17.76
C SER A 125 -11.74 12.72 16.61
N ILE A 126 -10.62 11.99 16.49
CA ILE A 126 -9.67 12.17 15.39
C ILE A 126 -10.29 11.74 14.06
N PHE A 127 -11.01 10.64 14.04
CA PHE A 127 -11.76 10.17 12.87
C PHE A 127 -12.73 11.26 12.36
N SER A 128 -13.54 11.85 13.26
CA SER A 128 -14.50 12.90 12.90
C SER A 128 -13.81 14.13 12.33
N LEU A 129 -12.64 14.50 12.88
CA LEU A 129 -11.84 15.61 12.37
C LEU A 129 -11.31 15.32 10.94
N ILE A 130 -10.79 14.12 10.71
CA ILE A 130 -10.28 13.75 9.38
C ILE A 130 -11.42 13.68 8.36
N ILE A 131 -12.57 13.11 8.73
CA ILE A 131 -13.76 13.08 7.86
C ILE A 131 -14.22 14.50 7.51
N LEU A 132 -14.22 15.42 8.47
CA LEU A 132 -14.56 16.82 8.22
C LEU A 132 -13.57 17.45 7.21
N ILE A 133 -12.28 17.18 7.35
CA ILE A 133 -11.25 17.66 6.40
C ILE A 133 -11.51 17.07 5.00
N LEU A 134 -11.79 15.78 4.90
CA LEU A 134 -12.08 15.15 3.61
C LEU A 134 -13.37 15.67 2.98
N PHE A 135 -14.38 15.96 3.80
CA PHE A 135 -15.62 16.59 3.32
C PHE A 135 -15.39 17.98 2.72
N VAL A 136 -14.40 18.72 3.22
CA VAL A 136 -14.00 20.03 2.67
C VAL A 136 -13.15 19.89 1.40
N LEU A 137 -12.34 18.82 1.31
CA LEU A 137 -11.44 18.62 0.18
C LEU A 137 -12.09 17.90 -1.01
N PHE A 138 -13.13 17.10 -0.76
CA PHE A 138 -13.78 16.25 -1.77
C PHE A 138 -15.30 16.42 -1.67
N ASP A 139 -15.97 16.50 -2.80
CA ASP A 139 -17.42 16.70 -2.87
C ASP A 139 -18.23 15.50 -2.33
N ASN A 140 -17.65 14.31 -2.34
CA ASN A 140 -18.31 13.07 -1.94
C ASN A 140 -17.52 12.32 -0.88
N LEU A 141 -18.24 11.69 0.06
CA LEU A 141 -17.66 10.78 1.04
C LEU A 141 -18.03 9.33 0.72
N TYR A 142 -17.03 8.47 0.57
CA TYR A 142 -17.21 7.05 0.26
C TYR A 142 -17.16 6.21 1.55
N LEU A 143 -18.02 5.19 1.63
CA LEU A 143 -18.08 4.29 2.79
C LEU A 143 -16.75 3.57 3.04
N SER A 144 -16.01 3.22 1.99
CA SER A 144 -14.68 2.60 2.07
C SER A 144 -13.67 3.47 2.81
N SER A 145 -13.72 4.80 2.64
CA SER A 145 -12.83 5.73 3.34
C SER A 145 -13.10 5.80 4.85
N PHE A 146 -14.35 5.61 5.30
CA PHE A 146 -14.69 5.64 6.73
C PHE A 146 -13.96 4.53 7.51
N ALA A 147 -13.95 3.30 6.99
CA ALA A 147 -13.32 2.18 7.67
C ALA A 147 -11.80 2.37 7.78
N THR A 148 -11.15 2.80 6.70
CA THR A 148 -9.70 3.01 6.66
C THR A 148 -9.28 4.19 7.54
N ILE A 149 -10.01 5.29 7.54
CA ILE A 149 -9.71 6.46 8.37
C ILE A 149 -9.95 6.17 9.84
N PHE A 150 -11.02 5.44 10.19
CA PHE A 150 -11.24 5.01 11.57
C PHE A 150 -10.09 4.12 12.06
N LEU A 151 -9.65 3.16 11.25
CA LEU A 151 -8.55 2.27 11.57
C LEU A 151 -7.22 3.02 11.76
N ALA A 152 -6.94 3.99 10.89
CA ALA A 152 -5.76 4.83 11.03
C ALA A 152 -5.82 5.68 12.32
N SER A 153 -6.98 6.26 12.63
CA SER A 153 -7.22 7.02 13.86
C SER A 153 -7.02 6.14 15.10
N TRP A 154 -7.53 4.90 15.06
CA TRP A 154 -7.37 3.91 16.11
C TRP A 154 -5.90 3.59 16.40
N ILE A 155 -5.10 3.34 15.37
CA ILE A 155 -3.66 3.06 15.51
C ILE A 155 -2.91 4.29 16.02
N LEU A 156 -3.22 5.47 15.50
CA LEU A 156 -2.57 6.74 15.86
C LEU A 156 -2.83 7.08 17.33
N VAL A 157 -4.07 7.03 17.76
CA VAL A 157 -4.46 7.32 19.16
C VAL A 157 -3.83 6.31 20.10
N GLY A 158 -3.89 5.01 19.78
CA GLY A 158 -3.23 3.98 20.58
C GLY A 158 -1.74 4.26 20.77
N THR A 159 -1.06 4.69 19.71
CA THR A 159 0.35 5.06 19.75
C THR A 159 0.59 6.30 20.61
N LEU A 160 -0.22 7.34 20.45
CA LEU A 160 -0.10 8.60 21.21
C LEU A 160 -0.39 8.41 22.71
N GLN A 161 -1.41 7.66 23.07
CA GLN A 161 -1.73 7.41 24.47
C GLN A 161 -0.60 6.68 25.21
N ILE A 162 -0.01 5.66 24.60
CA ILE A 162 1.11 4.92 25.21
C ILE A 162 2.36 5.79 25.31
N THR A 163 2.59 6.67 24.33
CA THR A 163 3.72 7.60 24.40
C THR A 163 3.53 8.63 25.50
N LYS A 164 2.32 9.07 25.78
CA LYS A 164 1.98 10.09 26.80
C LYS A 164 1.93 9.56 28.22
N LYS A 165 1.58 8.28 28.44
CA LYS A 165 1.31 7.67 29.75
C LYS A 165 2.51 7.57 30.72
N ARG A 166 3.73 7.92 30.32
CA ARG A 166 4.92 8.02 31.17
C ARG A 166 5.52 9.41 31.07
N ASN A 167 5.67 10.10 32.22
CA ASN A 167 6.49 11.31 32.35
C ASN A 167 7.97 10.96 32.07
N LEU A 168 8.27 10.73 30.79
CA LEU A 168 9.64 10.49 30.37
C LEU A 168 10.28 11.84 30.03
N SER A 169 11.49 12.07 30.54
CA SER A 169 12.34 13.14 30.02
C SER A 169 12.41 13.05 28.50
N TYR A 170 12.45 14.22 27.81
CA TYR A 170 12.52 14.33 26.34
C TYR A 170 13.53 13.35 25.72
N TRP A 171 14.72 13.22 26.28
CA TRP A 171 15.75 12.27 25.82
C TRP A 171 15.37 10.79 25.98
N ASN A 172 14.66 10.45 27.06
CA ASN A 172 14.15 9.09 27.26
C ASN A 172 12.98 8.75 26.33
N PHE A 173 12.16 9.74 25.96
CA PHE A 173 11.15 9.59 24.93
C PHE A 173 11.80 9.31 23.57
N LEU A 174 12.75 10.15 23.15
CA LEU A 174 13.49 9.97 21.90
C LEU A 174 14.19 8.60 21.84
N ARG A 175 14.84 8.20 22.93
CA ARG A 175 15.59 6.93 22.98
C ARG A 175 14.70 5.68 23.05
N LYS A 176 13.52 5.71 23.67
CA LYS A 176 12.74 4.51 23.97
C LYS A 176 11.49 4.34 23.13
N ARG A 177 10.97 5.39 22.51
CA ARG A 177 9.66 5.37 21.86
C ARG A 177 9.63 5.78 20.39
N LEU A 178 10.63 6.52 19.90
CA LEU A 178 10.66 6.94 18.49
C LEU A 178 10.44 5.78 17.52
N ALA A 179 11.07 4.63 17.75
CA ALA A 179 10.94 3.47 16.89
C ALA A 179 9.48 3.03 16.74
N VAL A 180 8.78 2.87 17.87
CA VAL A 180 7.36 2.48 17.89
C VAL A 180 6.49 3.58 17.29
N THR A 181 6.77 4.84 17.64
CA THR A 181 6.00 5.98 17.11
C THR A 181 6.12 6.08 15.61
N PHE A 182 7.32 6.01 15.04
CA PHE A 182 7.52 6.05 13.60
C PHE A 182 6.85 4.86 12.89
N ALA A 183 7.01 3.65 13.41
CA ALA A 183 6.43 2.46 12.77
C ALA A 183 4.89 2.52 12.76
N HIS A 184 4.26 2.88 13.88
CA HIS A 184 2.79 2.90 13.97
C HIS A 184 2.18 4.15 13.32
N ALA A 185 2.80 5.32 13.44
CA ALA A 185 2.38 6.52 12.72
C ALA A 185 2.52 6.32 11.20
N GLY A 186 3.61 5.68 10.77
CA GLY A 186 3.81 5.30 9.37
C GLY A 186 2.71 4.37 8.86
N MET A 187 2.30 3.38 9.66
CA MET A 187 1.18 2.50 9.31
C MET A 187 -0.14 3.27 9.20
N ALA A 188 -0.43 4.17 10.12
CA ALA A 188 -1.64 4.99 10.06
C ALA A 188 -1.66 5.90 8.81
N ILE A 189 -0.53 6.54 8.48
CA ILE A 189 -0.38 7.37 7.28
C ILE A 189 -0.55 6.52 6.01
N LEU A 190 0.03 5.33 5.97
CA LEU A 190 -0.11 4.38 4.85
C LEU A 190 -1.58 3.99 4.66
N ILE A 191 -2.30 3.64 5.74
CA ILE A 191 -3.71 3.26 5.69
C ILE A 191 -4.58 4.44 5.19
N ILE A 192 -4.31 5.67 5.64
CA ILE A 192 -4.99 6.86 5.12
C ILE A 192 -4.72 7.01 3.62
N GLY A 193 -3.45 6.91 3.20
CA GLY A 193 -3.08 6.98 1.80
C GLY A 193 -3.82 5.95 0.94
N VAL A 194 -3.81 4.68 1.36
CA VAL A 194 -4.55 3.60 0.66
C VAL A 194 -6.05 3.89 0.61
N GLY A 195 -6.65 4.28 1.74
CA GLY A 195 -8.08 4.58 1.81
C GLY A 195 -8.50 5.74 0.92
N VAL A 196 -7.71 6.82 0.86
CA VAL A 196 -7.99 7.97 0.00
C VAL A 196 -7.75 7.62 -1.47
N VAL A 197 -6.64 6.98 -1.81
CA VAL A 197 -6.35 6.55 -3.20
C VAL A 197 -7.46 5.64 -3.71
N SER A 198 -7.85 4.60 -2.97
CA SER A 198 -8.87 3.65 -3.43
C SER A 198 -10.26 4.25 -3.56
N SER A 199 -10.58 5.29 -2.80
CA SER A 199 -11.91 5.90 -2.80
C SER A 199 -12.05 7.10 -3.74
N TYR A 200 -10.97 7.86 -3.95
CA TYR A 200 -11.02 9.16 -4.64
C TYR A 200 -10.15 9.23 -5.90
N SER A 201 -9.55 8.12 -6.36
CA SER A 201 -8.90 8.10 -7.66
C SER A 201 -9.90 8.28 -8.78
N LEU A 202 -9.56 9.16 -9.71
CA LEU A 202 -10.33 9.38 -10.93
C LEU A 202 -9.58 8.78 -12.10
N GLU A 203 -10.31 8.17 -13.01
CA GLU A 203 -9.76 7.57 -14.24
C GLU A 203 -10.69 7.88 -15.41
N LYS A 204 -10.10 8.27 -16.53
CA LYS A 204 -10.83 8.52 -17.79
C LYS A 204 -9.99 8.06 -18.96
N GLU A 205 -10.61 7.36 -19.87
CA GLU A 205 -10.06 7.13 -21.21
C GLU A 205 -10.52 8.24 -22.14
N ILE A 206 -9.57 8.84 -22.85
CA ILE A 206 -9.82 9.93 -23.79
C ILE A 206 -9.18 9.59 -25.13
N ILE A 207 -9.73 10.13 -26.19
CA ILE A 207 -9.28 9.91 -27.57
C ILE A 207 -9.01 11.30 -28.16
N LEU A 208 -7.76 11.55 -28.55
CA LEU A 208 -7.32 12.86 -29.03
C LEU A 208 -6.40 12.72 -30.23
N ALA A 209 -6.46 13.71 -31.13
CA ALA A 209 -5.45 13.98 -32.14
C ALA A 209 -4.49 15.08 -31.65
N PRO A 210 -3.24 15.19 -32.17
CA PRO A 210 -2.36 16.31 -31.85
C PRO A 210 -3.02 17.66 -32.10
N GLY A 211 -3.03 18.52 -31.10
CA GLY A 211 -3.69 19.81 -31.09
C GLY A 211 -5.10 19.81 -30.45
N ASP A 212 -5.68 18.62 -30.19
CA ASP A 212 -6.97 18.52 -29.51
C ASP A 212 -6.84 18.72 -28.01
N SER A 213 -7.92 19.21 -27.40
CA SER A 213 -8.03 19.37 -25.95
C SER A 213 -9.34 18.79 -25.42
N THR A 214 -9.34 18.37 -24.14
CA THR A 214 -10.52 17.89 -23.43
C THR A 214 -10.44 18.25 -21.96
N GLU A 215 -11.57 18.31 -21.28
CA GLU A 215 -11.64 18.56 -19.84
C GLU A 215 -11.72 17.24 -19.07
N PHE A 216 -10.98 17.18 -17.96
CA PHE A 216 -11.03 16.10 -17.01
C PHE A 216 -10.89 16.64 -15.58
N SER A 217 -11.96 16.50 -14.79
CA SER A 217 -12.08 17.13 -13.48
C SER A 217 -11.93 18.66 -13.61
N ASP A 218 -11.03 19.26 -12.87
CA ASP A 218 -10.70 20.69 -12.85
C ASP A 218 -9.52 21.07 -13.80
N GLN A 219 -9.17 20.19 -14.74
CA GLN A 219 -8.01 20.38 -15.62
C GLN A 219 -8.37 20.28 -17.09
N THR A 220 -7.75 21.13 -17.89
CA THR A 220 -7.76 21.01 -19.35
C THR A 220 -6.55 20.19 -19.79
N ILE A 221 -6.80 19.11 -20.50
CA ILE A 221 -5.79 18.22 -21.07
C ILE A 221 -5.65 18.55 -22.53
N ASN A 222 -4.42 18.81 -22.98
CA ASN A 222 -4.13 19.12 -24.37
C ASN A 222 -3.04 18.16 -24.91
N PHE A 223 -3.33 17.44 -25.98
CA PHE A 223 -2.36 16.60 -26.66
C PHE A 223 -1.53 17.45 -27.64
N GLN A 224 -0.27 17.72 -27.29
CA GLN A 224 0.56 18.64 -28.05
C GLN A 224 1.19 18.00 -29.30
N SER A 225 1.94 16.92 -29.09
CA SER A 225 2.67 16.24 -30.16
C SER A 225 2.91 14.78 -29.87
N ILE A 226 3.25 14.03 -30.92
CA ILE A 226 3.76 12.67 -30.84
C ILE A 226 4.92 12.51 -31.81
N ASP A 227 6.02 11.96 -31.30
CA ASP A 227 7.25 11.78 -32.05
C ASP A 227 7.73 10.32 -31.97
N ASP A 228 8.41 9.89 -33.03
CA ASP A 228 9.11 8.62 -33.06
C ASP A 228 10.52 8.80 -32.49
N LEU A 229 10.82 8.05 -31.42
CA LEU A 229 12.15 8.09 -30.79
C LEU A 229 12.82 6.72 -30.86
N LEU A 230 14.14 6.75 -31.05
CA LEU A 230 14.98 5.55 -31.03
C LEU A 230 15.74 5.51 -29.70
N GLY A 231 15.44 4.51 -28.87
CA GLY A 231 16.18 4.23 -27.65
C GLY A 231 17.31 3.21 -27.86
N PRO A 232 18.06 2.89 -26.80
CA PRO A 232 19.21 1.98 -26.88
C PRO A 232 18.86 0.57 -27.41
N ASN A 233 17.68 0.05 -27.06
CA ASN A 233 17.20 -1.28 -27.43
C ASN A 233 15.69 -1.32 -27.70
N TYR A 234 15.06 -0.19 -27.95
CA TYR A 234 13.65 -0.06 -28.25
C TYR A 234 13.39 1.08 -29.24
N THR A 235 12.27 1.05 -29.90
CA THR A 235 11.66 2.20 -30.56
C THR A 235 10.48 2.67 -29.73
N SER A 236 10.19 3.96 -29.66
CA SER A 236 9.03 4.47 -28.93
C SER A 236 8.25 5.50 -29.73
N LYS A 237 6.93 5.51 -29.49
CA LYS A 237 6.06 6.63 -29.76
C LYS A 237 5.99 7.46 -28.49
N SER A 238 6.53 8.68 -28.52
CA SER A 238 6.61 9.61 -27.39
C SER A 238 5.58 10.70 -27.57
N ALA A 239 4.58 10.76 -26.69
CA ALA A 239 3.54 11.77 -26.70
C ALA A 239 3.75 12.81 -25.60
N VAL A 240 3.58 14.08 -25.95
CA VAL A 240 3.59 15.19 -25.00
C VAL A 240 2.16 15.64 -24.76
N VAL A 241 1.75 15.58 -23.51
CA VAL A 241 0.40 15.98 -23.04
C VAL A 241 0.56 17.08 -22.00
N SER A 242 -0.07 18.23 -22.20
CA SER A 242 -0.09 19.30 -21.21
C SER A 242 -1.38 19.28 -20.38
N PHE A 243 -1.21 19.67 -19.14
CA PHE A 243 -2.26 19.85 -18.16
C PHE A 243 -2.28 21.30 -17.73
N ASP A 244 -3.45 21.90 -17.73
CA ASP A 244 -3.68 23.29 -17.31
C ASP A 244 -4.83 23.29 -16.28
N ASP A 245 -4.53 23.69 -15.07
CA ASP A 245 -5.53 23.90 -13.99
C ASP A 245 -5.91 25.37 -13.81
N GLY A 246 -5.55 26.22 -14.79
CA GLY A 246 -5.76 27.65 -14.75
C GLY A 246 -4.73 28.46 -13.96
N SER A 247 -3.82 27.77 -13.24
CA SER A 247 -2.74 28.39 -12.45
C SER A 247 -1.35 27.96 -12.95
N GLU A 248 -1.20 26.70 -13.37
CA GLU A 248 0.07 26.13 -13.81
C GLU A 248 -0.14 25.25 -15.05
N LEU A 249 0.70 25.47 -16.07
CA LEU A 249 0.79 24.60 -17.24
C LEU A 249 1.92 23.61 -17.06
N SER A 250 1.61 22.34 -17.05
CA SER A 250 2.60 21.27 -16.92
C SER A 250 2.59 20.34 -18.12
N ASN A 251 3.76 19.94 -18.59
CA ASN A 251 3.93 18.99 -19.69
C ASN A 251 4.34 17.63 -19.15
N ILE A 252 3.59 16.59 -19.54
CA ILE A 252 3.86 15.21 -19.18
C ILE A 252 4.19 14.44 -20.44
N VAL A 253 5.27 13.67 -20.42
CA VAL A 253 5.69 12.81 -21.52
C VAL A 253 5.31 11.37 -21.19
N THR A 254 4.61 10.70 -22.10
CA THR A 254 4.29 9.28 -22.02
C THR A 254 4.77 8.57 -23.28
N GLU A 255 5.25 7.33 -23.14
CA GLU A 255 5.83 6.60 -24.25
C GLU A 255 5.21 5.21 -24.42
N LYS A 256 5.04 4.79 -25.66
CA LYS A 256 4.75 3.40 -26.00
C LYS A 256 5.98 2.79 -26.66
N ARG A 257 6.69 1.95 -25.89
CA ARG A 257 7.97 1.35 -26.27
C ARG A 257 7.78 -0.03 -26.87
N THR A 258 8.47 -0.31 -27.97
CA THR A 258 8.61 -1.64 -28.55
C THR A 258 10.05 -2.09 -28.43
N TYR A 259 10.32 -3.10 -27.62
CA TYR A 259 11.67 -3.63 -27.38
C TYR A 259 12.13 -4.51 -28.54
N LEU A 260 13.21 -4.11 -29.21
CA LEU A 260 13.71 -4.73 -30.44
C LEU A 260 14.04 -6.22 -30.29
N PRO A 261 14.68 -6.72 -29.20
CA PRO A 261 15.02 -8.14 -29.09
C PRO A 261 13.83 -9.06 -28.91
N SER A 262 12.73 -8.60 -28.27
CA SER A 262 11.60 -9.43 -27.87
C SER A 262 10.31 -9.11 -28.63
N GLY A 263 10.23 -7.97 -29.30
CA GLY A 263 8.98 -7.45 -29.86
C GLY A 263 7.95 -7.04 -28.79
N GLN A 264 8.33 -7.08 -27.50
CA GLN A 264 7.42 -6.76 -26.41
C GLN A 264 7.07 -5.27 -26.42
N ILE A 265 5.79 -4.97 -26.34
CA ILE A 265 5.28 -3.60 -26.25
C ILE A 265 5.01 -3.30 -24.77
N THR A 266 5.52 -2.17 -24.28
CA THR A 266 5.24 -1.63 -22.95
C THR A 266 4.84 -0.17 -23.04
N THR A 267 3.96 0.27 -22.15
CA THR A 267 3.61 1.68 -22.01
C THR A 267 4.32 2.25 -20.79
N GLU A 268 5.09 3.31 -21.01
CA GLU A 268 5.70 4.10 -19.94
C GLU A 268 4.78 5.27 -19.65
N ALA A 269 4.17 5.24 -18.48
CA ALA A 269 3.29 6.32 -18.04
C ALA A 269 4.10 7.57 -17.71
N GLY A 270 3.64 8.69 -18.21
CA GLY A 270 4.10 10.00 -17.74
C GLY A 270 3.45 10.31 -16.39
N ILE A 271 4.22 10.83 -15.45
CA ILE A 271 3.77 11.11 -14.09
C ILE A 271 4.19 12.52 -13.69
N GLN A 272 3.21 13.34 -13.38
CA GLN A 272 3.45 14.58 -12.63
C GLN A 272 3.06 14.34 -11.19
N ALA A 273 4.04 14.49 -10.33
CA ALA A 273 3.96 14.09 -8.96
C ALA A 273 3.93 15.30 -8.03
N ASP A 274 2.92 15.38 -7.15
CA ASP A 274 2.78 16.39 -6.10
C ASP A 274 2.52 15.73 -4.74
N LEU A 275 2.60 16.51 -3.65
CA LEU A 275 2.43 16.01 -2.30
C LEU A 275 1.03 15.46 -2.04
N PHE A 276 0.01 16.01 -2.67
CA PHE A 276 -1.40 15.69 -2.42
C PHE A 276 -2.07 14.93 -3.55
N LYS A 277 -1.60 15.07 -4.80
CA LYS A 277 -2.15 14.36 -5.97
C LYS A 277 -1.05 14.08 -7.00
N ASP A 278 -1.08 12.90 -7.59
CA ASP A 278 -0.26 12.58 -8.76
C ASP A 278 -1.18 12.46 -9.98
N LEU A 279 -0.73 13.02 -11.11
CA LEU A 279 -1.34 12.87 -12.42
C LEU A 279 -0.59 11.82 -13.21
N TYR A 280 -1.30 10.85 -13.76
CA TYR A 280 -0.75 9.81 -14.62
C TYR A 280 -1.37 9.92 -16.00
N VAL A 281 -0.53 9.82 -17.01
CA VAL A 281 -0.96 9.71 -18.41
C VAL A 281 -0.28 8.51 -19.04
N SER A 282 -1.06 7.66 -19.66
CA SER A 282 -0.55 6.52 -20.43
C SER A 282 -1.10 6.57 -21.84
N ILE A 283 -0.21 6.55 -22.84
CA ILE A 283 -0.59 6.43 -24.23
C ILE A 283 -1.05 5.01 -24.54
N GLY A 284 -2.22 4.87 -25.19
CA GLY A 284 -2.79 3.60 -25.62
C GLY A 284 -2.52 3.28 -27.08
N ASP A 285 -3.56 2.86 -27.80
CA ASP A 285 -3.47 2.45 -29.21
C ASP A 285 -3.73 3.61 -30.17
N ASN A 286 -3.12 3.52 -31.35
CA ASN A 286 -3.48 4.36 -32.49
C ASN A 286 -4.75 3.79 -33.11
N LEU A 287 -5.84 4.55 -33.04
CA LEU A 287 -7.15 4.09 -33.51
C LEU A 287 -7.39 4.43 -35.00
N GLN A 288 -6.85 5.56 -35.47
CA GLN A 288 -6.90 6.01 -36.86
C GLN A 288 -5.70 6.94 -37.10
N SER A 289 -5.45 7.32 -38.37
CA SER A 289 -4.35 8.21 -38.74
C SER A 289 -4.21 9.38 -37.77
N ASN A 290 -3.24 9.27 -36.87
CA ASN A 290 -2.87 10.27 -35.86
C ASN A 290 -3.87 10.50 -34.71
N ILE A 291 -4.85 9.59 -34.48
CA ILE A 291 -5.79 9.63 -33.36
C ILE A 291 -5.39 8.56 -32.34
N TRP A 292 -5.11 8.98 -31.10
CA TRP A 292 -4.59 8.11 -30.05
C TRP A 292 -5.52 8.04 -28.86
N SER A 293 -5.59 6.86 -28.25
CA SER A 293 -6.22 6.72 -26.95
C SER A 293 -5.22 7.08 -25.83
N PHE A 294 -5.69 7.73 -24.80
CA PHE A 294 -4.93 8.00 -23.57
C PHE A 294 -5.75 7.58 -22.38
N LYS A 295 -5.09 6.99 -21.40
CA LYS A 295 -5.64 6.74 -20.08
C LYS A 295 -5.07 7.77 -19.11
N VAL A 296 -5.94 8.60 -18.56
CA VAL A 296 -5.58 9.64 -17.60
C VAL A 296 -6.10 9.26 -16.24
N GLN A 297 -5.26 9.40 -15.21
CA GLN A 297 -5.62 9.11 -13.84
C GLN A 297 -5.17 10.22 -12.91
N ILE A 298 -6.03 10.59 -11.97
CA ILE A 298 -5.72 11.46 -10.84
C ILE A 298 -5.73 10.60 -9.60
N LYS A 299 -4.59 10.50 -8.90
CA LYS A 299 -4.44 9.68 -7.69
C LYS A 299 -4.10 10.56 -6.49
N PRO A 300 -5.10 10.95 -5.69
CA PRO A 300 -4.85 11.76 -4.50
C PRO A 300 -4.13 10.94 -3.43
N PHE A 301 -3.21 11.56 -2.69
CA PHE A 301 -2.49 11.00 -1.54
C PHE A 301 -1.65 9.74 -1.81
N ILE A 302 -1.35 9.40 -3.07
CA ILE A 302 -0.57 8.20 -3.37
C ILE A 302 0.84 8.26 -2.73
N ARG A 303 1.43 9.44 -2.63
CA ARG A 303 2.74 9.64 -1.98
C ARG A 303 2.72 9.39 -0.48
N TRP A 304 1.56 9.49 0.16
CA TRP A 304 1.41 9.20 1.57
C TRP A 304 1.57 7.71 1.87
N ILE A 305 1.25 6.83 0.89
CA ILE A 305 1.53 5.39 0.99
C ILE A 305 3.05 5.18 1.11
N TRP A 306 3.83 5.83 0.25
CA TRP A 306 5.30 5.74 0.28
C TRP A 306 5.90 6.39 1.53
N LEU A 307 5.37 7.53 1.95
CA LEU A 307 5.78 8.19 3.20
C LEU A 307 5.52 7.28 4.40
N GLY A 308 4.34 6.65 4.46
CA GLY A 308 4.00 5.69 5.51
C GLY A 308 4.97 4.50 5.53
N ALA A 309 5.25 3.91 4.37
CA ALA A 309 6.22 2.82 4.25
C ALA A 309 7.64 3.22 4.70
N LEU A 310 8.09 4.41 4.31
CA LEU A 310 9.39 4.96 4.75
C LEU A 310 9.45 5.13 6.27
N LEU A 311 8.40 5.67 6.88
CA LEU A 311 8.34 5.83 8.34
C LEU A 311 8.34 4.48 9.06
N ILE A 312 7.67 3.46 8.53
CA ILE A 312 7.71 2.09 9.06
C ILE A 312 9.15 1.55 8.99
N ALA A 313 9.81 1.72 7.85
CA ALA A 313 11.20 1.27 7.67
C ALA A 313 12.16 1.96 8.66
N ILE A 314 12.04 3.29 8.82
CA ILE A 314 12.83 4.06 9.81
C ILE A 314 12.55 3.56 11.22
N GLY A 315 11.28 3.38 11.59
CA GLY A 315 10.90 2.87 12.91
C GLY A 315 11.49 1.49 13.20
N SER A 316 11.42 0.58 12.23
CA SER A 316 11.97 -0.77 12.31
C SER A 316 13.49 -0.76 12.44
N PHE A 317 14.19 0.06 11.65
CA PHE A 317 15.63 0.24 11.73
C PHE A 317 16.07 0.75 13.10
N LEU A 318 15.38 1.77 13.62
CA LEU A 318 15.66 2.32 14.97
C LEU A 318 15.44 1.28 16.07
N ALA A 319 14.47 0.37 15.92
CA ALA A 319 14.26 -0.74 16.85
C ALA A 319 15.41 -1.75 16.79
N GLY A 320 15.86 -2.13 15.60
CA GLY A 320 16.97 -3.05 15.36
C GLY A 320 18.29 -2.54 15.96
N VAL A 321 18.68 -1.30 15.65
CA VAL A 321 19.91 -0.68 16.21
C VAL A 321 19.94 -0.68 17.74
N ARG A 322 18.78 -0.58 18.39
CA ARG A 322 18.70 -0.65 19.85
C ARG A 322 18.96 -2.03 20.42
N GLN A 323 18.52 -3.05 19.72
CA GLN A 323 18.69 -4.43 20.14
C GLN A 323 20.16 -4.82 20.10
N PHE A 324 20.89 -4.41 19.04
CA PHE A 324 22.33 -4.62 18.92
C PHE A 324 23.15 -3.91 20.01
N LYS A 325 22.71 -2.79 20.56
CA LYS A 325 23.40 -2.10 21.67
C LYS A 325 23.14 -2.70 23.06
N ARG A 326 22.32 -3.73 23.17
CA ARG A 326 21.98 -4.42 24.41
C ARG A 326 22.63 -5.80 24.53
N ILE A 327 23.20 -6.30 23.45
CA ILE A 327 24.07 -7.47 23.38
C ILE A 327 25.51 -7.00 23.56
#